data_e813768d59e69818a69c2f96c153e89a
#
_entry.id   e813768d59e69818a69c2f96c153e89a
#
_cell.length_a   1.000
_cell.length_b   1.000
_cell.length_c   1.000
_cell.angle_alpha   90.00
_cell.angle_beta   90.00
_cell.angle_gamma   90.00
#
_symmetry.space_group_name_H-M   'P 1'
#
loop_
_entity.id
_entity.type
_entity.pdbx_description
1 polymer ?
#
loop_
_entity_poly.entity_id
_entity_poly.type
_entity_poly.pdbx_seq_one_letter_code
_entity_poly.pdbx_strand_id
1 'polypeptide(L)'
;MRHAWSCLAGLVVAAPPVAAQLSARTDVSAGGRYVWHGLSRAAGLVAQPSLAVELRAHRLSLQSGAVLHYELDRVSSGELSETGAGGRHLGEQDLWGQASLVLGPTRLHAGLVRYVFRGDSGTGGVGSARNTTEVFASLSTTSRYLNPTLEAWWDVERVRGAFLRASLDLPVLGWPFPPYAFVFVQTEMGLNLGQGPNPARPGELANFAKRGITHVGLGFGTEVRAGRSATLAFGARSQLNVDDATQVDGPGRTRDFVVWLWTGMTIVLGDARKGQ
;
A
#
# COMPACT_ATOMS: atom_id res chain seq x y z
N MET A 1 1.77 29.86 -11.27
CA MET A 1 2.32 28.67 -10.59
C MET A 1 3.16 27.85 -11.56
N ARG A 2 4.40 28.28 -11.87
CA ARG A 2 5.27 27.64 -12.89
C ARG A 2 6.74 27.51 -12.47
N HIS A 3 7.09 27.38 -11.17
CA HIS A 3 8.50 27.37 -10.74
C HIS A 3 8.88 26.33 -9.66
N ALA A 4 8.15 25.22 -9.49
CA ALA A 4 8.46 24.23 -8.46
C ALA A 4 9.27 23.00 -8.94
N TRP A 5 9.64 22.89 -10.22
CA TRP A 5 10.26 21.68 -10.77
C TRP A 5 11.77 21.76 -10.99
N SER A 6 12.40 22.90 -10.70
CA SER A 6 13.81 23.14 -11.05
C SER A 6 14.84 22.73 -9.99
N CYS A 7 14.44 22.31 -8.78
CA CYS A 7 15.38 22.05 -7.68
C CYS A 7 15.83 20.59 -7.50
N LEU A 8 15.27 19.64 -8.23
CA LEU A 8 15.62 18.21 -8.10
C LEU A 8 16.75 17.74 -9.03
N ALA A 9 17.13 18.54 -10.00
CA ALA A 9 18.15 18.19 -11.00
C ALA A 9 19.60 18.44 -10.54
N GLY A 10 19.83 19.06 -9.39
CA GLY A 10 21.14 19.56 -8.97
C GLY A 10 22.01 18.62 -8.11
N LEU A 11 21.54 17.44 -7.71
CA LEU A 11 22.25 16.59 -6.74
C LEU A 11 22.95 15.36 -7.35
N VAL A 12 23.15 15.32 -8.66
CA VAL A 12 23.85 14.23 -9.36
C VAL A 12 25.23 14.73 -9.81
N VAL A 13 26.09 15.14 -8.90
CA VAL A 13 27.48 15.49 -9.27
C VAL A 13 28.47 14.82 -8.32
N ALA A 14 29.32 13.98 -8.93
CA ALA A 14 30.61 13.48 -8.44
C ALA A 14 30.58 12.40 -7.34
N ALA A 15 29.85 11.31 -7.54
CA ALA A 15 30.23 10.03 -6.94
C ALA A 15 31.13 9.26 -7.94
N PRO A 16 32.21 8.53 -7.48
CA PRO A 16 32.93 7.61 -8.34
C PRO A 16 31.95 6.65 -9.02
N PRO A 17 32.28 6.04 -10.17
CA PRO A 17 31.38 5.14 -10.86
C PRO A 17 31.07 3.92 -9.99
N VAL A 18 30.09 4.07 -9.09
CA VAL A 18 29.51 2.96 -8.37
C VAL A 18 28.67 2.23 -9.41
N ALA A 19 28.99 0.96 -9.66
CA ALA A 19 28.21 0.14 -10.56
C ALA A 19 26.75 0.10 -10.05
N ALA A 20 25.90 0.92 -10.63
CA ALA A 20 24.49 0.93 -10.30
C ALA A 20 23.84 -0.31 -10.92
N GLN A 21 23.02 -0.99 -10.15
CA GLN A 21 22.24 -2.16 -10.58
C GLN A 21 20.84 -1.70 -10.94
N LEU A 22 20.40 -2.04 -12.13
CA LEU A 22 19.04 -1.84 -12.59
C LEU A 22 18.27 -3.16 -12.46
N SER A 23 17.11 -3.14 -11.82
CA SER A 23 16.19 -4.26 -11.77
C SER A 23 14.76 -3.81 -12.04
N ALA A 24 13.94 -4.73 -12.49
CA ALA A 24 12.51 -4.53 -12.63
C ALA A 24 11.77 -5.61 -11.83
N ARG A 25 10.65 -5.24 -11.26
CA ARG A 25 9.77 -6.13 -10.52
C ARG A 25 8.35 -5.96 -11.01
N THR A 26 7.67 -7.06 -11.26
CA THR A 26 6.24 -7.08 -11.49
C THR A 26 5.57 -7.92 -10.43
N ASP A 27 4.48 -7.42 -9.89
CA ASP A 27 3.63 -8.14 -8.96
C ASP A 27 2.22 -8.21 -9.54
N VAL A 28 1.55 -9.33 -9.30
CA VAL A 28 0.12 -9.46 -9.54
C VAL A 28 -0.48 -10.02 -8.26
N SER A 29 -1.31 -9.26 -7.60
CA SER A 29 -2.07 -9.74 -6.45
C SER A 29 -3.56 -9.73 -6.75
N ALA A 30 -4.30 -10.60 -6.06
CA ALA A 30 -5.75 -10.62 -6.06
C ALA A 30 -6.25 -10.88 -4.66
N GLY A 31 -7.38 -10.28 -4.30
CA GLY A 31 -7.98 -10.43 -2.99
C GLY A 31 -9.48 -10.22 -3.03
N GLY A 32 -10.18 -10.78 -2.05
CA GLY A 32 -11.62 -10.60 -1.89
C GLY A 32 -12.03 -9.21 -1.41
N ARG A 33 -11.06 -8.28 -1.27
CA ARG A 33 -11.30 -6.90 -0.83
C ARG A 33 -10.09 -6.02 -1.18
N TYR A 34 -10.35 -4.77 -1.53
CA TYR A 34 -9.34 -3.72 -1.56
C TYR A 34 -9.50 -2.80 -0.34
N VAL A 35 -8.43 -2.66 0.43
CA VAL A 35 -8.37 -1.82 1.63
C VAL A 35 -7.20 -0.84 1.51
N TRP A 36 -7.48 0.44 1.65
CA TRP A 36 -6.52 1.53 1.65
C TRP A 36 -6.56 2.26 2.99
N HIS A 37 -5.46 2.32 3.72
CA HIS A 37 -5.35 2.92 5.08
C HIS A 37 -6.44 2.44 6.06
N GLY A 38 -6.89 1.18 5.92
CA GLY A 38 -7.99 0.62 6.71
C GLY A 38 -9.38 0.92 6.16
N LEU A 39 -9.52 1.79 5.18
CA LEU A 39 -10.77 2.06 4.49
C LEU A 39 -11.04 0.98 3.44
N SER A 40 -12.19 0.33 3.51
CA SER A 40 -12.63 -0.55 2.42
C SER A 40 -12.98 0.29 1.19
N ARG A 41 -12.27 0.06 0.08
CA ARG A 41 -12.50 0.74 -1.20
C ARG A 41 -13.34 -0.10 -2.14
N ALA A 42 -13.12 -1.40 -2.14
CA ALA A 42 -13.95 -2.36 -2.86
C ALA A 42 -14.19 -3.62 -2.01
N ALA A 43 -15.42 -4.11 -2.00
CA ALA A 43 -15.85 -5.31 -1.28
C ALA A 43 -16.18 -6.42 -2.27
N GLY A 44 -15.18 -6.94 -2.95
CA GLY A 44 -15.30 -7.98 -3.96
C GLY A 44 -13.93 -8.37 -4.48
N LEU A 45 -13.87 -9.25 -5.46
CA LEU A 45 -12.61 -9.68 -6.03
C LEU A 45 -11.92 -8.53 -6.77
N VAL A 46 -10.75 -8.16 -6.30
CA VAL A 46 -9.89 -7.12 -6.89
C VAL A 46 -8.57 -7.72 -7.33
N ALA A 47 -8.12 -7.43 -8.54
CA ALA A 47 -6.77 -7.73 -9.02
C ALA A 47 -5.93 -6.45 -9.04
N GLN A 48 -4.67 -6.57 -8.62
CA GLN A 48 -3.75 -5.45 -8.47
C GLN A 48 -2.41 -5.77 -9.16
N PRO A 49 -2.35 -5.70 -10.50
CA PRO A 49 -1.07 -5.79 -11.20
C PRO A 49 -0.24 -4.53 -10.94
N SER A 50 1.06 -4.73 -10.74
CA SER A 50 2.03 -3.64 -10.54
C SER A 50 3.31 -3.86 -11.33
N LEU A 51 3.99 -2.76 -11.62
CA LEU A 51 5.32 -2.74 -12.20
C LEU A 51 6.16 -1.71 -11.45
N ALA A 52 7.38 -2.09 -11.12
CA ALA A 52 8.36 -1.20 -10.51
C ALA A 52 9.73 -1.36 -11.17
N VAL A 53 10.47 -0.27 -11.21
CA VAL A 53 11.88 -0.23 -11.63
C VAL A 53 12.70 0.30 -10.47
N GLU A 54 13.81 -0.36 -10.16
CA GLU A 54 14.75 0.02 -9.12
C GLU A 54 16.14 0.27 -9.71
N LEU A 55 16.72 1.40 -9.36
CA LEU A 55 18.14 1.72 -9.53
C LEU A 55 18.80 1.67 -8.16
N ARG A 56 19.70 0.74 -7.94
CA ARG A 56 20.41 0.56 -6.66
C ARG A 56 21.88 0.89 -6.80
N ALA A 57 22.38 1.70 -5.90
CA ALA A 57 23.79 2.05 -5.78
C ALA A 57 24.21 1.92 -4.31
N HIS A 58 24.96 0.88 -3.98
CA HIS A 58 25.42 0.57 -2.63
C HIS A 58 24.26 0.45 -1.64
N ARG A 59 24.12 1.42 -0.70
CA ARG A 59 23.07 1.46 0.33
C ARG A 59 21.85 2.27 -0.08
N LEU A 60 21.90 2.95 -1.21
CA LEU A 60 20.83 3.78 -1.73
C LEU A 60 20.11 3.07 -2.86
N SER A 61 18.81 3.21 -2.92
CA SER A 61 18.04 2.87 -4.10
C SER A 61 17.00 3.92 -4.41
N LEU A 62 16.72 4.09 -5.69
CA LEU A 62 15.59 4.86 -6.22
C LEU A 62 14.65 3.89 -6.90
N GLN A 63 13.39 3.98 -6.58
CA GLN A 63 12.36 3.14 -7.17
C GLN A 63 11.22 4.01 -7.69
N SER A 64 10.62 3.57 -8.77
CA SER A 64 9.35 4.13 -9.25
C SER A 64 8.50 3.03 -9.85
N GLY A 65 7.19 3.23 -9.82
CA GLY A 65 6.28 2.20 -10.32
C GLY A 65 4.85 2.67 -10.43
N ALA A 66 4.03 1.72 -10.86
CA ALA A 66 2.58 1.89 -10.94
C ALA A 66 1.89 0.64 -10.40
N VAL A 67 0.72 0.85 -9.80
CA VAL A 67 -0.22 -0.21 -9.42
C VAL A 67 -1.56 0.13 -10.07
N LEU A 68 -2.24 -0.88 -10.57
CA LEU A 68 -3.60 -0.76 -11.11
C LEU A 68 -4.54 -1.56 -10.22
N HIS A 69 -5.72 -1.04 -9.94
CA HIS A 69 -6.73 -1.71 -9.14
C HIS A 69 -7.94 -2.03 -10.02
N TYR A 70 -8.12 -3.30 -10.34
CA TYR A 70 -9.22 -3.80 -11.15
C TYR A 70 -10.24 -4.52 -10.29
N GLU A 71 -11.46 -4.03 -10.27
CA GLU A 71 -12.61 -4.75 -9.74
C GLU A 71 -13.03 -5.83 -10.76
N LEU A 72 -13.01 -7.10 -10.35
CA LEU A 72 -13.30 -8.25 -11.21
C LEU A 72 -14.71 -8.78 -11.05
N ASP A 73 -15.33 -8.54 -9.91
CA ASP A 73 -16.69 -8.97 -9.63
C ASP A 73 -17.71 -7.93 -10.07
N ARG A 74 -18.90 -8.43 -10.44
CA ARG A 74 -20.08 -7.58 -10.46
C ARG A 74 -20.50 -7.35 -9.02
N VAL A 75 -20.23 -6.15 -8.53
CA VAL A 75 -20.69 -5.74 -7.22
C VAL A 75 -22.23 -5.79 -7.23
N SER A 76 -22.82 -6.58 -6.33
CA SER A 76 -24.26 -6.61 -6.16
C SER A 76 -24.73 -5.23 -5.67
N SER A 77 -25.94 -4.84 -6.02
CA SER A 77 -26.51 -3.56 -5.57
C SER A 77 -26.40 -3.46 -4.04
N GLY A 78 -25.64 -2.50 -3.54
CA GLY A 78 -25.41 -2.28 -2.11
C GLY A 78 -24.05 -2.75 -1.58
N GLU A 79 -23.15 -3.26 -2.41
CA GLU A 79 -21.76 -3.49 -2.03
C GLU A 79 -20.87 -2.28 -2.39
N LEU A 80 -19.75 -2.16 -1.69
CA LEU A 80 -18.81 -1.08 -1.90
C LEU A 80 -18.01 -1.31 -3.20
N SER A 81 -18.02 -0.31 -4.08
CA SER A 81 -17.22 -0.27 -5.30
C SER A 81 -16.60 1.11 -5.44
N GLU A 82 -15.38 1.19 -5.91
CA GLU A 82 -14.69 2.46 -6.15
C GLU A 82 -15.37 3.30 -7.23
N THR A 83 -16.04 2.66 -8.17
CA THR A 83 -16.64 3.34 -9.31
C THR A 83 -18.16 3.51 -9.19
N GLY A 84 -18.80 2.84 -8.23
CA GLY A 84 -20.25 2.84 -8.10
C GLY A 84 -21.00 2.15 -9.25
N ALA A 85 -20.30 1.77 -10.30
CA ALA A 85 -20.87 1.11 -11.48
C ALA A 85 -20.57 -0.39 -11.39
N GLY A 86 -21.57 -1.23 -11.22
CA GLY A 86 -21.38 -2.68 -11.23
C GLY A 86 -20.73 -3.14 -12.54
N GLY A 87 -19.60 -3.85 -12.46
CA GLY A 87 -18.92 -4.42 -13.62
C GLY A 87 -17.40 -4.53 -13.45
N ARG A 88 -16.76 -5.15 -14.41
CA ARG A 88 -15.29 -5.29 -14.45
C ARG A 88 -14.66 -4.00 -14.96
N HIS A 89 -13.91 -3.29 -14.14
CA HIS A 89 -13.29 -2.03 -14.55
C HIS A 89 -12.10 -1.64 -13.69
N LEU A 90 -11.32 -0.71 -14.23
CA LEU A 90 -10.21 -0.07 -13.53
C LEU A 90 -10.79 1.00 -12.58
N GLY A 91 -10.68 0.79 -11.28
CA GLY A 91 -11.13 1.73 -10.24
C GLY A 91 -10.09 2.79 -9.94
N GLU A 92 -8.83 2.37 -9.77
CA GLU A 92 -7.75 3.24 -9.32
C GLU A 92 -6.43 2.90 -10.01
N GLN A 93 -5.59 3.90 -10.17
CA GLN A 93 -4.22 3.79 -10.64
C GLN A 93 -3.31 4.59 -9.72
N ASP A 94 -2.31 3.94 -9.13
CA ASP A 94 -1.30 4.56 -8.28
C ASP A 94 0.00 4.71 -9.03
N LEU A 95 0.54 5.92 -9.05
CA LEU A 95 1.88 6.21 -9.56
C LEU A 95 2.75 6.60 -8.39
N TRP A 96 3.87 5.93 -8.19
CA TRP A 96 4.71 6.19 -7.04
C TRP A 96 6.19 6.29 -7.37
N GLY A 97 6.91 6.97 -6.49
CA GLY A 97 8.37 7.05 -6.51
C GLY A 97 8.92 7.17 -5.10
N GLN A 98 10.02 6.48 -4.82
CA GLN A 98 10.66 6.51 -3.51
C GLN A 98 12.18 6.41 -3.59
N ALA A 99 12.84 7.00 -2.59
CA ALA A 99 14.24 6.77 -2.26
C ALA A 99 14.32 5.88 -1.02
N SER A 100 15.34 5.02 -0.97
CA SER A 100 15.56 4.12 0.16
C SER A 100 17.02 4.13 0.58
N LEU A 101 17.27 4.07 1.90
CA LEU A 101 18.60 3.96 2.51
C LEU A 101 18.64 2.73 3.42
N VAL A 102 19.61 1.85 3.17
CA VAL A 102 19.83 0.63 3.98
C VAL A 102 20.94 0.86 5.00
N LEU A 103 20.63 0.71 6.29
CA LEU A 103 21.53 0.88 7.43
C LEU A 103 21.56 -0.41 8.27
N GLY A 104 22.37 -1.38 7.81
CA GLY A 104 22.36 -2.71 8.44
C GLY A 104 21.01 -3.40 8.31
N PRO A 105 20.37 -3.82 9.42
CA PRO A 105 19.05 -4.45 9.38
C PRO A 105 17.91 -3.43 9.17
N THR A 106 18.20 -2.14 9.27
CA THR A 106 17.21 -1.06 9.21
C THR A 106 17.16 -0.46 7.81
N ARG A 107 15.97 -0.13 7.36
CA ARG A 107 15.72 0.53 6.09
C ARG A 107 14.83 1.75 6.29
N LEU A 108 15.25 2.86 5.73
CA LEU A 108 14.49 4.09 5.65
C LEU A 108 13.98 4.25 4.22
N HIS A 109 12.73 4.66 4.07
CA HIS A 109 12.15 5.04 2.79
C HIS A 109 11.52 6.42 2.92
N ALA A 110 11.55 7.17 1.83
CA ALA A 110 10.75 8.37 1.67
C ALA A 110 10.31 8.49 0.21
N GLY A 111 9.09 8.92 -0.02
CA GLY A 111 8.55 8.97 -1.37
C GLY A 111 7.23 9.71 -1.47
N LEU A 112 6.62 9.52 -2.61
CA LEU A 112 5.30 10.07 -2.93
C LEU A 112 4.47 9.03 -3.72
N VAL A 113 3.17 9.12 -3.56
CA VAL A 113 2.18 8.37 -4.35
C VAL A 113 1.15 9.34 -4.89
N ARG A 114 0.85 9.22 -6.18
CA ARG A 114 -0.27 9.88 -6.84
C ARG A 114 -1.38 8.86 -7.07
N TYR A 115 -2.51 9.04 -6.44
CA TYR A 115 -3.72 8.25 -6.62
C TYR A 115 -4.56 8.88 -7.73
N VAL A 116 -4.93 8.09 -8.73
CA VAL A 116 -5.77 8.50 -9.87
C VAL A 116 -7.00 7.60 -9.92
N PHE A 117 -8.11 8.11 -9.45
CA PHE A 117 -9.39 7.40 -9.44
C PHE A 117 -10.11 7.56 -10.77
N ARG A 118 -10.67 6.47 -11.30
CA ARG A 118 -11.35 6.40 -12.60
C ARG A 118 -12.87 6.38 -12.50
N GLY A 119 -13.42 6.33 -11.30
CA GLY A 119 -14.86 6.31 -11.07
C GLY A 119 -15.53 7.65 -11.27
N ASP A 120 -16.79 7.62 -11.68
CA ASP A 120 -17.61 8.82 -11.74
C ASP A 120 -17.92 9.29 -10.32
N SER A 121 -17.47 10.46 -9.97
CA SER A 121 -17.52 11.06 -8.63
C SER A 121 -18.95 11.47 -8.19
N GLY A 122 -19.99 10.94 -8.87
CA GLY A 122 -21.37 11.35 -8.70
C GLY A 122 -22.20 10.60 -7.66
N THR A 123 -21.80 9.43 -7.23
CA THR A 123 -22.59 8.61 -6.28
C THR A 123 -21.88 8.52 -4.93
N GLY A 124 -22.16 9.44 -4.08
CA GLY A 124 -21.94 9.57 -2.63
C GLY A 124 -21.35 8.41 -1.80
N GLY A 125 -20.34 7.74 -2.29
CA GLY A 125 -19.49 6.86 -1.47
C GLY A 125 -18.64 7.71 -0.52
N VAL A 126 -18.36 7.19 0.66
CA VAL A 126 -17.49 7.82 1.67
C VAL A 126 -16.15 8.16 1.03
N GLY A 127 -15.84 9.46 1.00
CA GLY A 127 -14.70 10.00 0.29
C GLY A 127 -14.91 9.92 -1.22
N SER A 128 -15.57 10.92 -1.81
CA SER A 128 -15.63 11.03 -3.28
C SER A 128 -14.21 10.84 -3.81
N ALA A 129 -13.98 9.72 -4.51
CA ALA A 129 -12.68 9.31 -4.99
C ALA A 129 -12.12 10.36 -5.95
N ARG A 130 -11.41 11.33 -5.40
CA ARG A 130 -10.76 12.40 -6.16
C ARG A 130 -9.28 12.17 -6.13
N ASN A 131 -8.65 12.38 -7.26
CA ASN A 131 -7.20 12.28 -7.38
C ASN A 131 -6.51 13.06 -6.27
N THR A 132 -5.57 12.42 -5.58
CA THR A 132 -4.79 13.04 -4.52
C THR A 132 -3.34 12.59 -4.56
N THR A 133 -2.48 13.29 -3.84
CA THR A 133 -1.06 12.97 -3.69
C THR A 133 -0.74 12.86 -2.21
N GLU A 134 -0.09 11.78 -1.83
CA GLU A 134 0.51 11.61 -0.50
C GLU A 134 2.02 11.59 -0.61
N VAL A 135 2.68 12.23 0.33
CA VAL A 135 4.10 12.00 0.63
C VAL A 135 4.19 11.05 1.81
N PHE A 136 5.20 10.20 1.82
CA PHE A 136 5.37 9.26 2.91
C PHE A 136 6.84 9.10 3.32
N ALA A 137 7.01 8.67 4.56
CA ALA A 137 8.27 8.16 5.09
C ALA A 137 8.00 6.86 5.84
N SER A 138 8.92 5.91 5.77
CA SER A 138 8.85 4.69 6.54
C SER A 138 10.18 4.27 7.11
N LEU A 139 10.10 3.61 8.26
CA LEU A 139 11.21 2.96 8.95
C LEU A 139 10.85 1.50 9.13
N SER A 140 11.67 0.59 8.63
CA SER A 140 11.51 -0.83 8.84
C SER A 140 12.80 -1.47 9.33
N THR A 141 12.67 -2.55 10.10
CA THR A 141 13.82 -3.34 10.55
C THR A 141 13.54 -4.81 10.25
N THR A 142 14.53 -5.50 9.69
CA THR A 142 14.43 -6.93 9.38
C THR A 142 15.26 -7.74 10.37
N SER A 143 14.63 -8.68 11.03
CA SER A 143 15.31 -9.64 11.90
C SER A 143 14.78 -11.06 11.67
N ARG A 144 15.43 -12.04 12.30
CA ARG A 144 14.98 -13.43 12.26
C ARG A 144 13.60 -13.63 12.92
N TYR A 145 13.27 -12.80 13.90
CA TYR A 145 12.13 -13.04 14.78
C TYR A 145 10.95 -12.10 14.55
N LEU A 146 11.24 -10.86 14.16
CA LEU A 146 10.22 -9.84 13.98
C LEU A 146 10.70 -8.73 13.03
N ASN A 147 9.79 -8.23 12.21
CA ASN A 147 10.06 -7.20 11.23
C ASN A 147 9.06 -6.05 11.43
N PRO A 148 9.36 -5.13 12.37
CA PRO A 148 8.51 -3.96 12.60
C PRO A 148 8.66 -2.97 11.46
N THR A 149 7.55 -2.32 11.11
CA THR A 149 7.50 -1.19 10.16
C THR A 149 6.63 -0.08 10.74
N LEU A 150 7.12 1.14 10.68
CA LEU A 150 6.38 2.36 10.98
C LEU A 150 6.36 3.22 9.74
N GLU A 151 5.17 3.69 9.34
CA GLU A 151 4.97 4.53 8.18
C GLU A 151 4.18 5.78 8.58
N ALA A 152 4.59 6.90 8.03
CA ALA A 152 3.89 8.17 8.13
C ALA A 152 3.52 8.65 6.72
N TRP A 153 2.26 8.96 6.52
CA TRP A 153 1.67 9.41 5.27
C TRP A 153 1.07 10.79 5.46
N TRP A 154 1.22 11.66 4.51
CA TRP A 154 0.66 12.99 4.52
C TRP A 154 0.00 13.30 3.18
N ASP A 155 -1.33 13.43 3.17
CA ASP A 155 -2.05 13.94 2.00
C ASP A 155 -1.76 15.44 1.86
N VAL A 156 -1.19 15.82 0.71
CA VAL A 156 -0.76 17.21 0.44
C VAL A 156 -1.74 17.99 -0.42
N GLU A 157 -2.75 17.33 -0.95
CA GLU A 157 -3.67 17.97 -1.92
C GLU A 157 -5.10 18.12 -1.40
N ARG A 158 -5.73 17.04 -0.97
CA ARG A 158 -7.18 16.99 -0.74
C ARG A 158 -7.55 17.07 0.73
N VAL A 159 -7.08 16.12 1.49
CA VAL A 159 -7.43 16.00 2.91
C VAL A 159 -6.45 16.76 3.79
N ARG A 160 -5.22 16.98 3.30
CA ARG A 160 -4.15 17.75 3.95
C ARG A 160 -3.91 17.35 5.39
N GLY A 161 -3.79 16.06 5.62
CA GLY A 161 -3.63 15.51 6.96
C GLY A 161 -2.72 14.29 7.01
N ALA A 162 -2.30 13.95 8.22
CA ALA A 162 -1.40 12.83 8.47
C ALA A 162 -2.15 11.56 8.86
N PHE A 163 -1.58 10.43 8.44
CA PHE A 163 -1.94 9.08 8.84
C PHE A 163 -0.68 8.31 9.19
N LEU A 164 -0.71 7.53 10.28
CA LEU A 164 0.36 6.63 10.66
C LEU A 164 -0.12 5.18 10.54
N ARG A 165 0.80 4.30 10.11
CA ARG A 165 0.60 2.86 10.14
C ARG A 165 1.78 2.21 10.85
N ALA A 166 1.50 1.41 11.86
CA ALA A 166 2.47 0.52 12.48
C ALA A 166 2.12 -0.91 12.11
N SER A 167 3.10 -1.70 11.67
CA SER A 167 2.91 -3.11 11.40
C SER A 167 4.06 -3.94 11.95
N LEU A 168 3.78 -5.22 12.18
CA LEU A 168 4.73 -6.19 12.66
C LEU A 168 4.53 -7.51 11.93
N ASP A 169 5.55 -7.94 11.20
CA ASP A 169 5.59 -9.26 10.58
C ASP A 169 6.39 -10.21 11.46
N LEU A 170 5.78 -11.33 11.81
CA LEU A 170 6.34 -12.37 12.67
C LEU A 170 6.60 -13.62 11.82
N PRO A 171 7.85 -13.93 11.48
CA PRO A 171 8.20 -15.20 10.86
C PRO A 171 7.85 -16.37 11.77
N VAL A 172 7.13 -17.36 11.27
CA VAL A 172 6.83 -18.58 12.02
C VAL A 172 8.02 -19.53 11.91
N LEU A 173 8.83 -19.58 12.97
CA LEU A 173 10.02 -20.41 13.05
C LEU A 173 9.67 -21.84 13.36
N GLY A 174 10.47 -22.79 12.80
CA GLY A 174 10.35 -24.21 13.11
C GLY A 174 9.24 -24.95 12.38
N TRP A 175 8.53 -24.31 11.47
CA TRP A 175 7.55 -25.01 10.63
C TRP A 175 8.28 -25.91 9.63
N PRO A 176 7.86 -27.18 9.47
CA PRO A 176 8.57 -28.15 8.63
C PRO A 176 8.32 -27.98 7.14
N PHE A 177 8.34 -26.73 6.66
CA PHE A 177 8.28 -26.47 5.23
C PHE A 177 9.66 -26.60 4.59
N PRO A 178 9.70 -26.97 3.30
CA PRO A 178 10.93 -26.95 2.53
C PRO A 178 11.59 -25.55 2.57
N PRO A 179 12.90 -25.41 2.36
CA PRO A 179 13.62 -24.12 2.47
C PRO A 179 13.17 -23.03 1.50
N TYR A 180 12.22 -23.35 0.64
CA TYR A 180 11.59 -22.43 -0.33
C TYR A 180 10.21 -21.90 0.12
N ALA A 181 9.68 -22.33 1.26
CA ALA A 181 8.40 -21.83 1.80
C ALA A 181 8.63 -21.09 3.12
N PHE A 182 7.92 -20.00 3.29
CA PHE A 182 8.01 -19.11 4.44
C PHE A 182 6.59 -18.76 4.92
N VAL A 183 6.32 -18.99 6.21
CA VAL A 183 5.04 -18.68 6.86
C VAL A 183 5.22 -17.46 7.75
N PHE A 184 4.27 -16.56 7.76
CA PHE A 184 4.29 -15.36 8.60
C PHE A 184 2.91 -15.03 9.18
N VAL A 185 2.94 -14.36 10.32
CA VAL A 185 1.80 -13.65 10.90
C VAL A 185 2.09 -12.16 10.83
N GLN A 186 1.12 -11.38 10.40
CA GLN A 186 1.20 -9.93 10.31
C GLN A 186 0.17 -9.29 11.22
N THR A 187 0.57 -8.26 11.95
CA THR A 187 -0.35 -7.37 12.65
C THR A 187 -0.16 -5.95 12.17
N GLU A 188 -1.23 -5.17 12.15
CA GLU A 188 -1.14 -3.75 11.79
C GLU A 188 -2.12 -2.92 12.61
N MET A 189 -1.80 -1.64 12.76
CA MET A 189 -2.65 -0.62 13.38
C MET A 189 -2.53 0.68 12.60
N GLY A 190 -3.66 1.28 12.27
CA GLY A 190 -3.77 2.60 11.67
C GLY A 190 -4.14 3.67 12.69
N LEU A 191 -3.54 4.84 12.55
CA LEU A 191 -3.79 6.01 13.40
C LEU A 191 -3.99 7.26 12.54
N ASN A 192 -5.19 7.82 12.59
CA ASN A 192 -5.48 9.11 11.96
C ASN A 192 -5.04 10.26 12.86
N LEU A 193 -4.16 11.12 12.36
CA LEU A 193 -3.67 12.31 13.05
C LEU A 193 -4.23 13.65 12.50
N GLY A 194 -4.80 13.65 11.31
CA GLY A 194 -5.30 14.88 10.70
C GLY A 194 -6.14 14.72 9.45
N GLN A 195 -6.42 13.50 9.00
CA GLN A 195 -7.28 13.22 7.83
C GLN A 195 -8.77 13.09 8.20
N GLY A 196 -9.17 13.62 9.34
CA GLY A 196 -10.57 13.72 9.78
C GLY A 196 -11.14 15.12 9.55
N PRO A 197 -12.45 15.31 9.87
CA PRO A 197 -13.09 16.60 9.77
C PRO A 197 -12.34 17.68 10.53
N ASN A 198 -12.11 18.84 9.91
CA ASN A 198 -11.43 19.95 10.52
C ASN A 198 -12.43 21.11 10.76
N PRO A 199 -12.78 21.43 12.02
CA PRO A 199 -13.70 22.53 12.32
C PRO A 199 -13.23 23.89 11.80
N ALA A 200 -11.90 24.10 11.71
CA ALA A 200 -11.32 25.33 11.16
C ALA A 200 -11.41 25.43 9.65
N ARG A 201 -11.82 24.37 8.97
CA ARG A 201 -11.92 24.27 7.52
C ARG A 201 -13.21 23.51 7.13
N PRO A 202 -14.39 24.07 7.40
CA PRO A 202 -15.64 23.44 7.09
C PRO A 202 -15.75 23.22 5.55
N GLY A 203 -16.12 22.00 5.14
CA GLY A 203 -16.23 21.63 3.73
C GLY A 203 -14.95 21.03 3.11
N GLU A 204 -13.83 20.93 3.83
CA GLU A 204 -12.72 20.08 3.40
C GLU A 204 -13.11 18.59 3.46
N LEU A 205 -12.54 17.83 2.55
CA LEU A 205 -12.73 16.37 2.52
C LEU A 205 -12.03 15.73 3.72
N ALA A 206 -12.62 14.68 4.24
CA ALA A 206 -12.06 13.85 5.32
C ALA A 206 -12.08 12.39 4.89
N ASN A 207 -11.00 11.68 5.21
CA ASN A 207 -10.93 10.23 5.00
C ASN A 207 -11.51 9.45 6.20
N PHE A 208 -11.40 10.01 7.40
CA PHE A 208 -11.81 9.38 8.65
C PHE A 208 -12.81 10.24 9.41
N ALA A 209 -13.61 9.61 10.28
CA ALA A 209 -14.61 10.31 11.07
C ALA A 209 -14.01 11.08 12.26
N LYS A 210 -12.92 10.57 12.85
CA LYS A 210 -12.30 11.15 14.05
C LYS A 210 -10.77 10.97 14.05
N ARG A 211 -10.09 11.67 14.95
CA ARG A 211 -8.68 11.40 15.27
C ARG A 211 -8.57 10.16 16.16
N GLY A 212 -7.48 9.42 16.02
CA GLY A 212 -7.18 8.24 16.82
C GLY A 212 -7.02 6.98 16.01
N ILE A 213 -7.14 5.84 16.67
CA ILE A 213 -7.04 4.53 16.03
C ILE A 213 -8.16 4.36 15.03
N THR A 214 -7.83 3.98 13.81
CA THR A 214 -8.79 3.76 12.73
C THR A 214 -9.15 2.29 12.57
N HIS A 215 -8.16 1.41 12.68
CA HIS A 215 -8.33 -0.04 12.58
C HIS A 215 -7.18 -0.79 13.22
N VAL A 216 -7.41 -2.08 13.48
CA VAL A 216 -6.40 -3.06 13.85
C VAL A 216 -6.55 -4.27 12.93
N GLY A 217 -5.45 -4.68 12.29
CA GLY A 217 -5.40 -5.79 11.36
C GLY A 217 -4.62 -6.98 11.89
N LEU A 218 -5.05 -8.17 11.51
CA LEU A 218 -4.32 -9.42 11.70
C LEU A 218 -4.35 -10.20 10.39
N GLY A 219 -3.18 -10.68 9.96
CA GLY A 219 -3.03 -11.52 8.79
C GLY A 219 -2.15 -12.72 9.06
N PHE A 220 -2.32 -13.74 8.26
CA PHE A 220 -1.34 -14.80 8.13
C PHE A 220 -1.18 -15.15 6.65
N GLY A 221 -0.01 -15.65 6.31
CA GLY A 221 0.26 -16.02 4.92
C GLY A 221 1.46 -16.92 4.78
N THR A 222 1.65 -17.37 3.57
CA THR A 222 2.85 -18.10 3.18
C THR A 222 3.37 -17.59 1.85
N GLU A 223 4.68 -17.59 1.72
CA GLU A 223 5.39 -17.32 0.48
C GLU A 223 6.13 -18.56 0.04
N VAL A 224 6.03 -18.91 -1.23
CA VAL A 224 6.69 -20.06 -1.85
C VAL A 224 7.54 -19.56 -3.01
N ARG A 225 8.83 -19.85 -2.96
CA ARG A 225 9.74 -19.52 -4.07
C ARG A 225 9.51 -20.49 -5.23
N ALA A 226 9.10 -19.94 -6.37
CA ALA A 226 8.92 -20.67 -7.62
C ALA A 226 10.12 -20.40 -8.53
N GLY A 227 11.25 -21.04 -8.24
CA GLY A 227 12.50 -20.82 -8.96
C GLY A 227 13.31 -19.61 -8.45
N ARG A 228 14.16 -19.04 -9.33
CA ARG A 228 15.10 -17.96 -8.94
C ARG A 228 14.49 -16.57 -8.95
N SER A 229 13.47 -16.35 -9.74
CA SER A 229 12.93 -15.02 -10.01
C SER A 229 11.47 -14.86 -9.62
N ALA A 230 10.77 -15.92 -9.27
CA ALA A 230 9.35 -15.86 -8.94
C ALA A 230 9.08 -16.27 -7.49
N THR A 231 8.10 -15.64 -6.88
CA THR A 231 7.55 -15.97 -5.57
C THR A 231 6.04 -15.96 -5.67
N LEU A 232 5.40 -16.99 -5.14
CA LEU A 232 3.96 -17.06 -4.98
C LEU A 232 3.64 -16.78 -3.51
N ALA A 233 2.59 -16.04 -3.24
CA ALA A 233 2.13 -15.73 -1.90
C ALA A 233 0.62 -15.92 -1.80
N PHE A 234 0.14 -16.36 -0.66
CA PHE A 234 -1.30 -16.47 -0.37
C PHE A 234 -1.54 -16.42 1.13
N GLY A 235 -2.73 -16.00 1.51
CA GLY A 235 -3.07 -15.89 2.92
C GLY A 235 -4.47 -15.37 3.17
N ALA A 236 -4.72 -15.07 4.44
CA ALA A 236 -5.92 -14.42 4.89
C ALA A 236 -5.57 -13.17 5.71
N ARG A 237 -6.43 -12.19 5.66
CA ARG A 237 -6.37 -10.98 6.48
C ARG A 237 -7.71 -10.76 7.15
N SER A 238 -7.65 -10.16 8.34
CA SER A 238 -8.82 -9.68 9.05
C SER A 238 -8.55 -8.29 9.57
N GLN A 239 -9.59 -7.51 9.73
CA GLN A 239 -9.52 -6.14 10.24
C GLN A 239 -10.69 -5.88 11.18
N LEU A 240 -10.38 -5.35 12.35
CA LEU A 240 -11.31 -4.72 13.27
C LEU A 240 -11.34 -3.21 12.94
N ASN A 241 -12.50 -2.71 12.58
CA ASN A 241 -12.76 -1.34 12.22
C ASN A 241 -13.13 -0.53 13.47
N VAL A 242 -12.39 0.53 13.78
CA VAL A 242 -12.57 1.34 14.99
C VAL A 242 -13.13 2.73 14.67
N ASP A 243 -12.78 3.27 13.52
CA ASP A 243 -13.32 4.54 13.02
C ASP A 243 -14.57 4.27 12.16
N ASP A 244 -15.60 5.10 12.29
CA ASP A 244 -16.87 4.94 11.57
C ASP A 244 -16.69 4.91 10.05
N ALA A 245 -15.69 5.65 9.53
CA ALA A 245 -15.36 5.61 8.11
C ALA A 245 -14.76 4.27 7.68
N THR A 246 -13.99 3.58 8.54
CA THR A 246 -13.45 2.25 8.26
C THR A 246 -14.51 1.15 8.34
N GLN A 247 -15.61 1.41 9.06
CA GLN A 247 -16.74 0.48 9.17
C GLN A 247 -17.61 0.43 7.91
N VAL A 248 -17.57 1.46 7.06
CA VAL A 248 -18.39 1.51 5.85
C VAL A 248 -18.04 0.34 4.91
N ASP A 249 -19.03 -0.46 4.57
CA ASP A 249 -18.91 -1.65 3.72
C ASP A 249 -19.87 -1.61 2.51
N GLY A 250 -20.47 -0.47 2.26
CA GLY A 250 -21.41 -0.20 1.17
C GLY A 250 -22.48 0.81 1.56
N PRO A 251 -23.33 1.24 0.65
CA PRO A 251 -24.42 2.16 0.92
C PRO A 251 -25.33 1.64 2.06
N GLY A 252 -25.34 2.33 3.19
CA GLY A 252 -26.14 1.95 4.36
C GLY A 252 -25.68 0.67 5.08
N ARG A 253 -24.48 0.18 4.79
CA ARG A 253 -23.91 -1.01 5.44
C ARG A 253 -22.66 -0.64 6.22
N THR A 254 -22.56 -1.16 7.44
CA THR A 254 -21.37 -1.05 8.28
C THR A 254 -20.93 -2.43 8.76
N ARG A 255 -19.63 -2.59 8.95
CA ARG A 255 -19.02 -3.79 9.53
C ARG A 255 -17.90 -3.42 10.47
N ASP A 256 -17.99 -3.86 11.71
CA ASP A 256 -16.91 -3.70 12.69
C ASP A 256 -15.74 -4.64 12.41
N PHE A 257 -15.99 -5.75 11.74
CA PHE A 257 -15.00 -6.77 11.45
C PHE A 257 -15.14 -7.33 10.04
N VAL A 258 -14.03 -7.42 9.31
CA VAL A 258 -13.97 -7.99 7.96
C VAL A 258 -12.86 -9.01 7.85
N VAL A 259 -13.06 -10.02 7.02
CA VAL A 259 -12.05 -11.05 6.68
C VAL A 259 -12.03 -11.21 5.17
N TRP A 260 -10.83 -11.37 4.60
CA TRP A 260 -10.68 -11.68 3.17
C TRP A 260 -9.46 -12.55 2.91
N LEU A 261 -9.51 -13.30 1.82
CA LEU A 261 -8.39 -14.05 1.30
C LEU A 261 -7.63 -13.21 0.28
N TRP A 262 -6.34 -13.46 0.15
CA TRP A 262 -5.51 -12.84 -0.86
C TRP A 262 -4.50 -13.84 -1.41
N THR A 263 -4.06 -13.59 -2.64
CA THR A 263 -2.97 -14.30 -3.29
C THR A 263 -2.14 -13.32 -4.10
N GLY A 264 -0.90 -13.67 -4.39
CA GLY A 264 -0.03 -12.83 -5.20
C GLY A 264 1.10 -13.62 -5.84
N MET A 265 1.64 -13.05 -6.90
CA MET A 265 2.84 -13.52 -7.58
C MET A 265 3.77 -12.34 -7.81
N THR A 266 5.02 -12.50 -7.43
CA THR A 266 6.10 -11.53 -7.70
C THR A 266 7.09 -12.14 -8.67
N ILE A 267 7.49 -11.38 -9.69
CA ILE A 267 8.57 -11.74 -10.61
C ILE A 267 9.60 -10.61 -10.58
N VAL A 268 10.86 -10.96 -10.35
CA VAL A 268 11.99 -10.03 -10.35
C VAL A 268 12.88 -10.33 -11.54
N LEU A 269 13.12 -9.30 -12.37
CA LEU A 269 13.98 -9.35 -13.54
C LEU A 269 15.26 -8.51 -13.28
N GLY A 270 16.43 -9.04 -13.65
CA GLY A 270 17.72 -8.40 -13.41
C GLY A 270 18.47 -8.98 -12.21
N ASP A 271 19.69 -8.47 -11.95
CA ASP A 271 20.64 -9.01 -10.97
C ASP A 271 20.35 -8.65 -9.49
N ALA A 272 19.10 -8.37 -9.15
CA ALA A 272 18.69 -7.88 -7.82
C ALA A 272 19.06 -8.81 -6.64
N ARG A 273 19.48 -10.05 -6.90
CA ARG A 273 19.74 -11.07 -5.85
C ARG A 273 21.20 -11.25 -5.43
N LYS A 274 22.16 -10.52 -5.99
CA LYS A 274 23.57 -10.66 -5.58
C LYS A 274 23.94 -9.90 -4.29
N GLY A 275 23.00 -9.26 -3.64
CA GLY A 275 23.22 -8.41 -2.46
C GLY A 275 22.33 -8.67 -1.24
N GLN A 276 21.65 -9.83 -1.17
CA GLN A 276 20.89 -10.23 0.02
C GLN A 276 21.54 -11.38 0.75
#